data_673e88755bf2a79918edbe2fccd40977
#
_entry.id   673e88755bf2a79918edbe2fccd40977
#
_cell.length_a   1.000
_cell.length_b   1.000
_cell.length_c   1.000
_cell.angle_alpha   90.00
_cell.angle_beta   90.00
_cell.angle_gamma   90.00
#
_symmetry.space_group_name_H-M   'P 1'
#
loop_
_entity.id
_entity.type
_entity.pdbx_description
1 polymer ?
#
loop_
_entity_poly.entity_id
_entity_poly.type
_entity_poly.pdbx_seq_one_letter_code
_entity_poly.pdbx_strand_id
1 'polypeptide(L)'
;MDDNLEKKKLNNKIIILVIFLVLVILGLVLYIIYDKRVSFNNKTTTEEKSDKNVKKDTSNVTSKITDANVIKNLNIKIDQLSGRRYDATGEAYADFVSFEFNFDLLKKSILSDDEKLLLVLNELIYSSKRESVNGDVNKIVLPSNYESYRSNIKFQINVSDVNELYNSLFGTTPINKTISGSNCPMLVYNDDEKVYYVVLGCDGTSASSVISYKNNYVKNGDYVYVDVYYGVTAPDNNSSLDNAYNLYNSLNDNIDAIMSITPYKSGIVNDSQSIIESNYKDFEKYKYTFKLDKDNNYTFVKVEKDGN
;
A
#
# COMPACT_ATOMS: atom_id res chain seq x y z
N MET A 1 19.16 18.50 -60.19
CA MET A 1 19.04 17.01 -60.16
C MET A 1 19.60 16.38 -58.89
N ASP A 2 20.23 17.16 -58.02
CA ASP A 2 20.88 16.66 -56.80
C ASP A 2 19.99 16.57 -55.54
N ASP A 3 18.96 17.40 -55.44
CA ASP A 3 18.09 17.44 -54.22
C ASP A 3 17.31 16.13 -53.92
N ASN A 4 16.98 15.36 -54.95
CA ASN A 4 16.27 14.11 -54.82
C ASN A 4 17.18 12.96 -54.33
N LEU A 5 18.47 13.02 -54.59
CA LEU A 5 19.44 12.05 -54.14
C LEU A 5 19.78 12.23 -52.65
N GLU A 6 19.86 13.48 -52.18
CA GLU A 6 20.09 13.76 -50.75
C GLU A 6 18.91 13.40 -49.89
N LYS A 7 17.66 13.70 -50.31
CA LYS A 7 16.44 13.28 -49.62
C LYS A 7 16.34 11.75 -49.52
N LYS A 8 16.72 11.02 -50.55
CA LYS A 8 16.69 9.54 -50.54
C LYS A 8 17.76 8.95 -49.59
N LYS A 9 18.95 9.57 -49.51
CA LYS A 9 20.01 9.18 -48.56
C LYS A 9 19.61 9.49 -47.11
N LEU A 10 18.92 10.61 -46.87
CA LEU A 10 18.45 10.97 -45.51
C LEU A 10 17.35 10.01 -45.02
N ASN A 11 16.38 9.68 -45.87
CA ASN A 11 15.32 8.71 -45.54
C ASN A 11 15.89 7.32 -45.23
N ASN A 12 16.89 6.86 -45.99
CA ASN A 12 17.50 5.56 -45.70
C ASN A 12 18.25 5.55 -44.36
N LYS A 13 18.90 6.66 -43.98
CA LYS A 13 19.54 6.77 -42.65
C LYS A 13 18.52 6.74 -41.51
N ILE A 14 17.38 7.41 -41.70
CA ILE A 14 16.28 7.40 -40.71
C ILE A 14 15.69 6.00 -40.57
N ILE A 15 15.45 5.30 -41.66
CA ILE A 15 14.95 3.93 -41.66
C ILE A 15 15.91 3.00 -40.93
N ILE A 16 17.23 3.08 -41.16
CA ILE A 16 18.24 2.29 -40.48
C ILE A 16 18.24 2.59 -38.97
N LEU A 17 18.12 3.87 -38.57
CA LEU A 17 18.07 4.27 -37.17
C LEU A 17 16.83 3.69 -36.45
N VAL A 18 15.65 3.72 -37.11
CA VAL A 18 14.41 3.17 -36.58
C VAL A 18 14.52 1.65 -36.41
N ILE A 19 15.07 0.94 -37.39
CA ILE A 19 15.29 -0.51 -37.31
C ILE A 19 16.23 -0.82 -36.15
N PHE A 20 17.31 -0.07 -35.96
CA PHE A 20 18.23 -0.26 -34.86
C PHE A 20 17.55 -0.05 -33.49
N LEU A 21 16.73 0.99 -33.38
CA LEU A 21 15.98 1.28 -32.15
C LEU A 21 15.01 0.14 -31.80
N VAL A 22 14.30 -0.41 -32.80
CA VAL A 22 13.39 -1.55 -32.60
C VAL A 22 14.15 -2.79 -32.15
N LEU A 23 15.33 -3.07 -32.70
CA LEU A 23 16.17 -4.19 -32.28
C LEU A 23 16.67 -4.03 -30.85
N VAL A 24 17.01 -2.81 -30.41
CA VAL A 24 17.41 -2.54 -29.02
C VAL A 24 16.24 -2.78 -28.06
N ILE A 25 15.03 -2.31 -28.41
CA ILE A 25 13.84 -2.53 -27.60
C ILE A 25 13.51 -4.03 -27.49
N LEU A 26 13.58 -4.77 -28.60
CA LEU A 26 13.38 -6.21 -28.60
C LEU A 26 14.42 -6.94 -27.73
N GLY A 27 15.68 -6.51 -27.80
CA GLY A 27 16.75 -7.05 -26.93
C GLY A 27 16.48 -6.82 -25.44
N LEU A 28 16.01 -5.62 -25.06
CA LEU A 28 15.64 -5.31 -23.67
C LEU A 28 14.45 -6.15 -23.20
N VAL A 29 13.42 -6.33 -24.03
CA VAL A 29 12.26 -7.17 -23.69
C VAL A 29 12.69 -8.64 -23.50
N LEU A 30 13.52 -9.17 -24.38
CA LEU A 30 14.06 -10.54 -24.25
C LEU A 30 14.95 -10.69 -23.01
N TYR A 31 15.75 -9.67 -22.68
CA TYR A 31 16.54 -9.67 -21.45
C TYR A 31 15.67 -9.72 -20.19
N ILE A 32 14.60 -8.93 -20.13
CA ILE A 32 13.65 -8.93 -19.01
C ILE A 32 12.94 -10.28 -18.87
N ILE A 33 12.56 -10.90 -20.00
CA ILE A 33 11.94 -12.24 -20.01
C ILE A 33 12.94 -13.30 -19.56
N TYR A 34 14.19 -13.21 -19.98
CA TYR A 34 15.25 -14.12 -19.59
C TYR A 34 15.57 -14.00 -18.10
N ASP A 35 15.72 -12.80 -17.58
CA ASP A 35 15.98 -12.52 -16.16
C ASP A 35 14.87 -13.07 -15.26
N LYS A 36 13.60 -12.88 -15.66
CA LYS A 36 12.46 -13.51 -14.99
C LYS A 36 12.50 -15.04 -15.04
N ARG A 37 12.94 -15.66 -16.15
CA ARG A 37 13.03 -17.13 -16.26
C ARG A 37 14.21 -17.71 -15.47
N VAL A 38 15.33 -17.02 -15.40
CA VAL A 38 16.49 -17.45 -14.59
C VAL A 38 16.17 -17.37 -13.11
N SER A 39 15.41 -16.36 -12.67
CA SER A 39 14.92 -16.25 -11.30
C SER A 39 13.95 -17.39 -10.93
N PHE A 40 13.22 -17.96 -11.89
CA PHE A 40 12.32 -19.09 -11.67
C PHE A 40 13.04 -20.45 -11.64
N ASN A 41 14.16 -20.61 -12.37
CA ASN A 41 14.84 -21.92 -12.54
C ASN A 41 15.92 -22.23 -11.50
N ASN A 42 16.29 -21.29 -10.63
CA ASN A 42 17.26 -21.56 -9.55
C ASN A 42 16.67 -22.24 -8.31
N LYS A 43 15.51 -22.88 -8.46
CA LYS A 43 14.80 -23.62 -7.39
C LYS A 43 14.68 -25.12 -7.65
N THR A 44 15.60 -25.73 -8.39
CA THR A 44 15.61 -27.21 -8.47
C THR A 44 17.05 -27.69 -8.67
N THR A 45 17.66 -28.25 -7.66
CA THR A 45 18.39 -29.52 -7.64
C THR A 45 19.23 -29.62 -6.36
N THR A 46 18.80 -30.42 -5.44
CA THR A 46 19.66 -31.42 -4.80
C THR A 46 18.72 -32.50 -4.24
N GLU A 47 18.46 -33.56 -5.04
CA GLU A 47 17.94 -34.81 -4.54
C GLU A 47 19.13 -35.63 -4.00
N GLU A 48 19.12 -35.88 -2.72
CA GLU A 48 19.77 -37.03 -2.14
C GLU A 48 18.69 -37.99 -1.64
N LYS A 49 18.65 -39.18 -2.26
CA LYS A 49 17.87 -40.33 -1.83
C LYS A 49 18.38 -40.84 -0.50
N SER A 50 17.53 -40.88 0.49
CA SER A 50 17.66 -41.77 1.62
C SER A 50 16.27 -42.17 2.12
N ASP A 51 15.91 -43.41 1.83
CA ASP A 51 14.81 -44.12 2.45
C ASP A 51 14.99 -44.20 3.95
N LYS A 52 14.07 -43.64 4.71
CA LYS A 52 13.61 -44.17 6.00
C LYS A 52 12.34 -43.45 6.44
N ASN A 53 11.28 -44.25 6.65
CA ASN A 53 10.07 -43.86 7.36
C ASN A 53 10.39 -43.15 8.67
N VAL A 54 10.22 -41.82 8.69
CA VAL A 54 10.19 -41.05 9.92
C VAL A 54 8.91 -40.22 9.86
N LYS A 55 8.02 -40.43 10.81
CA LYS A 55 6.91 -39.51 11.11
C LYS A 55 7.48 -38.09 11.13
N LYS A 56 7.01 -37.26 10.18
CA LYS A 56 7.43 -35.87 10.06
C LYS A 56 6.80 -35.09 11.20
N ASP A 57 7.50 -35.03 12.33
CA ASP A 57 7.31 -33.95 13.29
C ASP A 57 7.64 -32.66 12.55
N THR A 58 6.59 -31.92 12.18
CA THR A 58 6.74 -30.53 11.68
C THR A 58 7.20 -29.67 12.86
N SER A 59 8.49 -29.74 13.17
CA SER A 59 9.12 -28.72 14.00
C SER A 59 8.96 -27.38 13.26
N ASN A 60 8.21 -26.47 13.83
CA ASN A 60 8.06 -25.09 13.34
C ASN A 60 9.42 -24.40 13.40
N VAL A 61 10.19 -24.52 12.31
CA VAL A 61 11.49 -23.84 12.20
C VAL A 61 11.25 -22.38 11.94
N THR A 62 11.48 -21.58 12.96
CA THR A 62 11.45 -20.12 12.85
C THR A 62 12.70 -19.65 12.08
N SER A 63 12.52 -18.88 11.01
CA SER A 63 13.62 -18.35 10.21
C SER A 63 13.43 -16.86 9.93
N LYS A 64 14.53 -16.11 9.87
CA LYS A 64 14.53 -14.70 9.50
C LYS A 64 14.37 -14.59 7.97
N ILE A 65 13.50 -13.71 7.51
CA ILE A 65 13.37 -13.37 6.09
C ILE A 65 14.43 -12.33 5.75
N THR A 66 15.24 -12.62 4.73
CA THR A 66 16.28 -11.74 4.21
C THR A 66 16.10 -11.39 2.73
N ASP A 67 15.13 -12.00 2.06
CA ASP A 67 14.79 -11.70 0.67
C ASP A 67 14.19 -10.29 0.57
N ALA A 68 14.91 -9.40 -0.11
CA ALA A 68 14.52 -8.00 -0.26
C ALA A 68 13.18 -7.82 -0.99
N ASN A 69 12.83 -8.69 -1.93
CA ASN A 69 11.56 -8.62 -2.66
C ASN A 69 10.39 -9.02 -1.77
N VAL A 70 10.58 -10.04 -0.93
CA VAL A 70 9.58 -10.45 0.07
C VAL A 70 9.35 -9.34 1.08
N ILE A 71 10.42 -8.74 1.61
CA ILE A 71 10.38 -7.63 2.55
C ILE A 71 9.64 -6.44 1.92
N LYS A 72 10.00 -6.06 0.69
CA LYS A 72 9.33 -4.97 -0.04
C LYS A 72 7.84 -5.24 -0.21
N ASN A 73 7.46 -6.46 -0.60
CA ASN A 73 6.05 -6.83 -0.77
C ASN A 73 5.25 -6.73 0.53
N LEU A 74 5.81 -7.22 1.63
CA LEU A 74 5.18 -7.13 2.96
C LEU A 74 5.03 -5.66 3.39
N ASN A 75 6.03 -4.82 3.14
CA ASN A 75 5.98 -3.39 3.44
C ASN A 75 4.86 -2.68 2.68
N ILE A 76 4.73 -2.95 1.37
CA ILE A 76 3.65 -2.40 0.55
C ILE A 76 2.29 -2.80 1.12
N LYS A 77 2.09 -4.07 1.48
CA LYS A 77 0.83 -4.54 2.05
C LYS A 77 0.51 -3.89 3.41
N ILE A 78 1.51 -3.71 4.27
CA ILE A 78 1.35 -3.01 5.55
C ILE A 78 0.94 -1.56 5.31
N ASP A 79 1.58 -0.88 4.36
CA ASP A 79 1.25 0.51 4.01
C ASP A 79 -0.17 0.61 3.44
N GLN A 80 -0.56 -0.28 2.53
CA GLN A 80 -1.92 -0.35 1.98
C GLN A 80 -2.99 -0.61 3.04
N LEU A 81 -2.74 -1.53 3.97
CA LEU A 81 -3.65 -1.83 5.08
C LEU A 81 -3.80 -0.63 6.02
N SER A 82 -2.73 0.08 6.30
CA SER A 82 -2.73 1.22 7.22
C SER A 82 -3.16 2.54 6.56
N GLY A 83 -3.48 2.56 5.26
CA GLY A 83 -3.88 3.78 4.55
C GLY A 83 -2.74 4.79 4.40
N ARG A 84 -1.49 4.31 4.36
CA ARG A 84 -0.33 5.18 4.18
C ARG A 84 -0.21 5.64 2.73
N ARG A 85 0.16 6.89 2.55
CA ARG A 85 0.38 7.52 1.24
C ARG A 85 1.86 7.81 1.05
N TYR A 86 2.24 8.01 -0.19
CA TYR A 86 3.58 8.44 -0.54
C TYR A 86 3.55 9.93 -0.90
N ASP A 87 4.48 10.68 -0.34
CA ASP A 87 4.67 12.08 -0.71
C ASP A 87 5.41 12.22 -2.04
N ALA A 88 5.67 13.47 -2.46
CA ALA A 88 6.40 13.74 -3.70
C ALA A 88 7.85 13.25 -3.70
N THR A 89 8.40 12.91 -2.53
CA THR A 89 9.76 12.35 -2.38
C THR A 89 9.77 10.83 -2.40
N GLY A 90 8.59 10.19 -2.39
CA GLY A 90 8.43 8.74 -2.33
C GLY A 90 8.44 8.17 -0.91
N GLU A 91 8.40 9.02 0.10
CA GLU A 91 8.31 8.62 1.51
C GLU A 91 6.85 8.33 1.88
N ALA A 92 6.64 7.23 2.58
CA ALA A 92 5.31 6.83 3.00
C ALA A 92 4.90 7.52 4.29
N TYR A 93 3.77 8.20 4.26
CA TYR A 93 3.13 8.79 5.44
C TYR A 93 1.65 8.43 5.47
N ALA A 94 1.02 8.53 6.63
CA ALA A 94 -0.43 8.44 6.76
C ALA A 94 -0.96 9.72 7.40
N ASP A 95 -2.05 10.26 6.84
CA ASP A 95 -2.91 11.18 7.55
C ASP A 95 -3.47 10.46 8.78
N PHE A 96 -3.40 11.11 9.95
CA PHE A 96 -3.74 10.46 11.22
C PHE A 96 -5.19 9.98 11.24
N VAL A 97 -6.13 10.75 10.69
CA VAL A 97 -7.56 10.36 10.68
C VAL A 97 -7.79 9.13 9.81
N SER A 98 -7.20 9.10 8.61
CA SER A 98 -7.31 7.94 7.72
C SER A 98 -6.63 6.71 8.30
N PHE A 99 -5.48 6.88 8.93
CA PHE A 99 -4.76 5.81 9.61
C PHE A 99 -5.55 5.28 10.81
N GLU A 100 -6.05 6.15 11.69
CA GLU A 100 -6.81 5.76 12.88
C GLU A 100 -8.03 4.93 12.49
N PHE A 101 -8.77 5.38 11.47
CA PHE A 101 -9.91 4.64 10.93
C PHE A 101 -9.53 3.24 10.47
N ASN A 102 -8.51 3.11 9.64
CA ASN A 102 -8.04 1.80 9.16
C ASN A 102 -7.50 0.96 10.31
N PHE A 103 -6.75 1.57 11.20
CA PHE A 103 -6.08 0.88 12.29
C PHE A 103 -7.07 0.34 13.33
N ASP A 104 -8.19 1.05 13.57
CA ASP A 104 -9.26 0.57 14.44
C ASP A 104 -9.95 -0.67 13.87
N LEU A 105 -10.07 -0.76 12.54
CA LEU A 105 -10.52 -1.99 11.90
C LEU A 105 -9.48 -3.11 12.04
N LEU A 106 -8.22 -2.82 11.75
CA LEU A 106 -7.13 -3.82 11.78
C LEU A 106 -6.91 -4.44 13.15
N LYS A 107 -7.17 -3.71 14.25
CA LYS A 107 -7.06 -4.22 15.64
C LYS A 107 -8.13 -5.26 15.99
N LYS A 108 -9.18 -5.40 15.18
CA LYS A 108 -10.19 -6.44 15.39
C LYS A 108 -9.60 -7.83 15.15
N SER A 109 -9.93 -8.77 16.01
CA SER A 109 -9.44 -10.15 15.88
C SER A 109 -9.91 -10.84 14.60
N ILE A 110 -11.08 -10.44 14.08
CA ILE A 110 -11.66 -10.94 12.83
C ILE A 110 -12.27 -9.76 12.09
N LEU A 111 -11.86 -9.57 10.83
CA LEU A 111 -12.46 -8.61 9.92
C LEU A 111 -13.63 -9.28 9.18
N SER A 112 -14.78 -8.65 9.17
CA SER A 112 -15.86 -8.99 8.24
C SER A 112 -15.47 -8.65 6.80
N ASP A 113 -16.17 -9.23 5.83
CA ASP A 113 -15.90 -8.94 4.42
C ASP A 113 -16.18 -7.46 4.06
N ASP A 114 -17.12 -6.82 4.76
CA ASP A 114 -17.40 -5.40 4.61
C ASP A 114 -16.25 -4.54 5.11
N GLU A 115 -15.66 -4.88 6.24
CA GLU A 115 -14.51 -4.17 6.80
C GLU A 115 -13.27 -4.33 5.92
N LYS A 116 -13.04 -5.52 5.36
CA LYS A 116 -11.97 -5.75 4.40
C LYS A 116 -12.18 -4.93 3.13
N LEU A 117 -13.41 -4.90 2.60
CA LEU A 117 -13.75 -4.10 1.43
C LEU A 117 -13.57 -2.61 1.71
N LEU A 118 -13.94 -2.15 2.90
CA LEU A 118 -13.77 -0.77 3.33
C LEU A 118 -12.29 -0.36 3.41
N LEU A 119 -11.43 -1.22 3.95
CA LEU A 119 -9.96 -0.99 3.96
C LEU A 119 -9.40 -0.82 2.54
N VAL A 120 -9.81 -1.70 1.62
CA VAL A 120 -9.37 -1.65 0.21
C VAL A 120 -9.84 -0.36 -0.47
N LEU A 121 -11.11 0.00 -0.29
CA LEU A 121 -11.67 1.19 -0.89
C LEU A 121 -11.05 2.46 -0.32
N ASN A 122 -10.77 2.49 0.99
CA ASN A 122 -10.11 3.63 1.62
C ASN A 122 -8.68 3.84 1.06
N GLU A 123 -7.94 2.76 0.83
CA GLU A 123 -6.63 2.85 0.16
C GLU A 123 -6.76 3.39 -1.28
N LEU A 124 -7.72 2.87 -2.05
CA LEU A 124 -7.90 3.25 -3.45
C LEU A 124 -8.39 4.69 -3.65
N ILE A 125 -9.18 5.24 -2.72
CA ILE A 125 -9.63 6.64 -2.77
C ILE A 125 -8.46 7.62 -2.88
N TYR A 126 -7.36 7.31 -2.26
CA TYR A 126 -6.17 8.17 -2.21
C TYR A 126 -5.06 7.74 -3.16
N SER A 127 -5.25 6.64 -3.88
CA SER A 127 -4.29 6.13 -4.85
C SER A 127 -4.42 6.79 -6.23
N SER A 128 -3.46 6.53 -7.11
CA SER A 128 -3.53 6.90 -8.53
C SER A 128 -4.58 6.14 -9.33
N LYS A 129 -5.24 5.14 -8.71
CA LYS A 129 -6.34 4.36 -9.30
C LYS A 129 -7.69 5.08 -9.25
N ARG A 130 -7.75 6.19 -8.52
CA ARG A 130 -8.91 7.07 -8.49
C ARG A 130 -8.97 7.89 -9.78
N GLU A 131 -10.08 7.79 -10.48
CA GLU A 131 -10.35 8.52 -11.72
C GLU A 131 -11.42 9.59 -11.51
N SER A 132 -11.43 10.63 -12.33
CA SER A 132 -12.56 11.56 -12.39
C SER A 132 -13.79 10.85 -12.94
N VAL A 133 -14.99 11.18 -12.43
CA VAL A 133 -16.23 10.59 -12.94
C VAL A 133 -16.41 10.93 -14.41
N ASN A 134 -16.61 9.90 -15.23
CA ASN A 134 -16.95 10.03 -16.64
C ASN A 134 -18.48 10.00 -16.78
N GLY A 135 -19.07 11.13 -17.15
CA GLY A 135 -20.51 11.20 -17.44
C GLY A 135 -21.28 12.20 -16.58
N ASP A 136 -22.61 12.11 -16.70
CA ASP A 136 -23.54 13.00 -15.99
C ASP A 136 -23.87 12.43 -14.61
N VAL A 137 -23.33 13.06 -13.57
CA VAL A 137 -23.55 12.66 -12.16
C VAL A 137 -25.04 12.63 -11.77
N ASN A 138 -25.92 13.32 -12.55
CA ASN A 138 -27.35 13.29 -12.29
C ASN A 138 -28.00 11.96 -12.67
N LYS A 139 -27.34 11.15 -13.47
CA LYS A 139 -27.81 9.81 -13.86
C LYS A 139 -27.37 8.70 -12.90
N ILE A 140 -26.48 8.99 -11.98
CA ILE A 140 -26.03 8.01 -10.99
C ILE A 140 -27.19 7.71 -10.03
N VAL A 141 -27.51 6.44 -9.85
CA VAL A 141 -28.50 6.01 -8.88
C VAL A 141 -27.88 6.03 -7.48
N LEU A 142 -28.36 6.93 -6.63
CA LEU A 142 -27.95 7.01 -5.23
C LEU A 142 -29.06 6.46 -4.33
N PRO A 143 -28.69 5.86 -3.17
CA PRO A 143 -29.66 5.63 -2.10
C PRO A 143 -30.32 6.96 -1.67
N SER A 144 -31.63 6.96 -1.39
CA SER A 144 -32.45 8.17 -1.18
C SER A 144 -31.92 9.11 -0.08
N ASN A 145 -31.30 8.56 0.94
CA ASN A 145 -30.68 9.33 2.02
C ASN A 145 -29.35 10.03 1.62
N TYR A 146 -28.86 9.78 0.40
CA TYR A 146 -27.60 10.33 -0.08
C TYR A 146 -27.76 11.27 -1.28
N GLU A 147 -28.98 11.51 -1.73
CA GLU A 147 -29.25 12.41 -2.86
C GLU A 147 -28.71 13.83 -2.65
N SER A 148 -28.69 14.32 -1.41
CA SER A 148 -28.13 15.64 -1.06
C SER A 148 -26.60 15.74 -1.28
N TYR A 149 -25.93 14.60 -1.37
CA TYR A 149 -24.46 14.55 -1.58
C TYR A 149 -24.06 14.35 -3.05
N ARG A 150 -25.03 14.33 -3.97
CA ARG A 150 -24.80 14.08 -5.41
C ARG A 150 -23.74 15.01 -6.01
N SER A 151 -23.74 16.30 -5.65
CA SER A 151 -22.75 17.28 -6.11
C SER A 151 -21.32 16.99 -5.61
N ASN A 152 -21.18 16.15 -4.59
CA ASN A 152 -19.91 15.79 -4.00
C ASN A 152 -19.27 14.55 -4.66
N ILE A 153 -19.97 13.94 -5.62
CA ILE A 153 -19.42 12.82 -6.41
C ILE A 153 -18.48 13.41 -7.47
N LYS A 154 -17.19 13.21 -7.31
CA LYS A 154 -16.18 13.70 -8.26
C LYS A 154 -15.29 12.60 -8.80
N PHE A 155 -15.23 11.48 -8.11
CA PHE A 155 -14.31 10.41 -8.40
C PHE A 155 -15.00 9.06 -8.46
N GLN A 156 -14.38 8.16 -9.22
CA GLN A 156 -14.77 6.76 -9.32
C GLN A 156 -13.55 5.85 -9.19
N ILE A 157 -13.79 4.60 -8.81
CA ILE A 157 -12.79 3.55 -8.68
C ILE A 157 -13.32 2.33 -9.44
N ASN A 158 -12.50 1.75 -10.31
CA ASN A 158 -12.88 0.56 -11.06
C ASN A 158 -12.96 -0.67 -10.16
N VAL A 159 -13.99 -1.49 -10.34
CA VAL A 159 -14.18 -2.75 -9.59
C VAL A 159 -13.01 -3.72 -9.81
N SER A 160 -12.38 -3.68 -10.99
CA SER A 160 -11.17 -4.48 -11.26
C SER A 160 -10.04 -4.16 -10.29
N ASP A 161 -9.80 -2.86 -10.02
CA ASP A 161 -8.74 -2.44 -9.08
C ASP A 161 -9.09 -2.83 -7.64
N VAL A 162 -10.38 -2.73 -7.27
CA VAL A 162 -10.88 -3.19 -5.97
C VAL A 162 -10.64 -4.69 -5.80
N ASN A 163 -11.02 -5.49 -6.79
CA ASN A 163 -10.87 -6.94 -6.74
C ASN A 163 -9.39 -7.36 -6.70
N GLU A 164 -8.52 -6.68 -7.46
CA GLU A 164 -7.08 -6.94 -7.49
C GLU A 164 -6.46 -6.68 -6.11
N LEU A 165 -6.70 -5.50 -5.53
CA LEU A 165 -6.15 -5.15 -4.23
C LEU A 165 -6.72 -6.02 -3.11
N TYR A 166 -8.03 -6.28 -3.12
CA TYR A 166 -8.68 -7.14 -2.13
C TYR A 166 -8.08 -8.55 -2.17
N ASN A 167 -7.94 -9.14 -3.36
CA ASN A 167 -7.32 -10.45 -3.51
C ASN A 167 -5.86 -10.44 -3.05
N SER A 168 -5.11 -9.41 -3.41
CA SER A 168 -3.72 -9.26 -2.95
C SER A 168 -3.60 -9.23 -1.44
N LEU A 169 -4.50 -8.55 -0.74
CA LEU A 169 -4.44 -8.39 0.72
C LEU A 169 -5.05 -9.59 1.47
N PHE A 170 -6.14 -10.16 0.98
CA PHE A 170 -6.95 -11.15 1.72
C PHE A 170 -7.06 -12.52 1.05
N GLY A 171 -6.55 -12.71 -0.17
CA GLY A 171 -6.52 -14.00 -0.87
C GLY A 171 -7.87 -14.47 -1.41
N THR A 172 -8.87 -13.59 -1.45
CA THR A 172 -10.24 -13.89 -1.92
C THR A 172 -10.77 -12.74 -2.78
N THR A 173 -11.92 -12.94 -3.41
CA THR A 173 -12.60 -11.89 -4.19
C THR A 173 -13.74 -11.31 -3.34
N PRO A 174 -13.92 -9.97 -3.29
CA PRO A 174 -14.98 -9.36 -2.51
C PRO A 174 -16.36 -9.56 -3.14
N ILE A 175 -17.41 -9.46 -2.34
CA ILE A 175 -18.77 -9.20 -2.82
C ILE A 175 -18.91 -7.68 -2.91
N ASN A 176 -18.91 -7.17 -4.15
CA ASN A 176 -19.02 -5.73 -4.39
C ASN A 176 -20.43 -5.23 -4.03
N LYS A 177 -20.53 -4.18 -3.25
CA LYS A 177 -21.77 -3.56 -2.82
C LYS A 177 -21.53 -2.12 -2.34
N THR A 178 -22.59 -1.33 -2.29
CA THR A 178 -22.54 -0.01 -1.67
C THR A 178 -22.17 -0.13 -0.19
N ILE A 179 -21.16 0.64 0.23
CA ILE A 179 -20.74 0.75 1.62
C ILE A 179 -21.23 2.10 2.15
N SER A 180 -22.14 2.05 3.09
CA SER A 180 -22.57 3.20 3.87
C SER A 180 -21.92 3.12 5.25
N GLY A 181 -20.87 3.89 5.47
CA GLY A 181 -20.27 4.06 6.78
C GLY A 181 -20.87 5.26 7.51
N SER A 182 -20.80 5.25 8.84
CA SER A 182 -21.12 6.43 9.65
C SER A 182 -20.10 7.55 9.45
N ASN A 183 -18.96 7.25 8.86
CA ASN A 183 -17.85 8.15 8.58
C ASN A 183 -17.60 8.18 7.07
N CYS A 184 -17.29 9.33 6.54
CA CYS A 184 -16.89 9.53 5.15
C CYS A 184 -15.59 8.79 4.79
N PRO A 185 -15.43 8.43 3.51
CA PRO A 185 -16.35 8.67 2.40
C PRO A 185 -17.41 7.58 2.27
N MET A 186 -18.53 7.93 1.67
CA MET A 186 -19.49 6.93 1.21
C MET A 186 -19.11 6.43 -0.17
N LEU A 187 -19.29 5.14 -0.39
CA LEU A 187 -18.88 4.45 -1.61
C LEU A 187 -20.10 3.76 -2.22
N VAL A 188 -20.59 4.31 -3.31
CA VAL A 188 -21.76 3.81 -4.01
C VAL A 188 -21.33 2.88 -5.14
N TYR A 189 -21.64 1.61 -5.01
CA TYR A 189 -21.39 0.62 -6.04
C TYR A 189 -22.41 0.73 -7.17
N ASN A 190 -21.93 0.77 -8.39
CA ASN A 190 -22.73 0.67 -9.61
C ASN A 190 -22.35 -0.62 -10.35
N ASP A 191 -23.29 -1.57 -10.41
CA ASP A 191 -23.06 -2.88 -11.02
C ASP A 191 -23.02 -2.80 -12.55
N ASP A 192 -23.79 -1.90 -13.16
CA ASP A 192 -23.85 -1.77 -14.62
C ASP A 192 -22.54 -1.22 -15.18
N GLU A 193 -21.97 -0.22 -14.51
CA GLU A 193 -20.73 0.44 -14.94
C GLU A 193 -19.46 -0.20 -14.33
N LYS A 194 -19.64 -1.12 -13.37
CA LYS A 194 -18.53 -1.79 -12.63
C LYS A 194 -17.56 -0.81 -11.97
N VAL A 195 -18.14 0.19 -11.31
CA VAL A 195 -17.38 1.21 -10.59
C VAL A 195 -17.95 1.44 -9.18
N TYR A 196 -17.11 2.02 -8.32
CA TYR A 196 -17.52 2.67 -7.08
C TYR A 196 -17.46 4.17 -7.27
N TYR A 197 -18.55 4.85 -7.06
CA TYR A 197 -18.57 6.31 -6.95
C TYR A 197 -18.19 6.74 -5.55
N VAL A 198 -17.25 7.68 -5.47
CA VAL A 198 -16.74 8.23 -4.21
C VAL A 198 -17.49 9.52 -3.90
N VAL A 199 -18.27 9.51 -2.83
CA VAL A 199 -18.93 10.70 -2.31
C VAL A 199 -18.05 11.31 -1.22
N LEU A 200 -17.44 12.43 -1.51
CA LEU A 200 -16.64 13.17 -0.54
C LEU A 200 -17.55 14.09 0.27
N GLY A 201 -17.61 13.89 1.57
CA GLY A 201 -18.51 14.67 2.44
C GLY A 201 -17.92 15.01 3.80
N CYS A 202 -16.67 14.63 4.04
CA CYS A 202 -16.00 14.85 5.31
C CYS A 202 -14.69 15.61 5.08
N ASP A 203 -14.73 16.88 5.41
CA ASP A 203 -13.58 17.77 5.32
C ASP A 203 -12.72 17.73 6.60
N GLY A 204 -12.45 16.53 7.11
CA GLY A 204 -11.53 16.34 8.23
C GLY A 204 -10.13 16.05 7.70
N THR A 205 -9.35 17.06 7.34
CA THR A 205 -7.91 16.88 7.17
C THR A 205 -7.26 17.06 8.54
N SER A 206 -6.63 15.99 9.04
CA SER A 206 -5.75 16.10 10.19
C SER A 206 -4.44 16.76 9.77
N ALA A 207 -3.96 17.70 10.55
CA ALA A 207 -2.60 18.21 10.40
C ALA A 207 -1.55 17.25 10.97
N SER A 208 -2.00 16.14 11.59
CA SER A 208 -1.15 15.11 12.18
C SER A 208 -0.86 14.01 11.15
N SER A 209 0.34 13.44 11.22
CA SER A 209 0.77 12.37 10.33
C SER A 209 1.31 11.19 11.13
N VAL A 210 1.15 9.98 10.60
CA VAL A 210 1.70 8.76 11.17
C VAL A 210 2.96 8.36 10.44
N ILE A 211 4.01 8.13 11.19
CA ILE A 211 5.26 7.54 10.72
C ILE A 211 5.38 6.11 11.21
N SER A 212 6.12 5.26 10.50
CA SER A 212 6.37 3.89 10.95
C SER A 212 7.76 3.39 10.57
N TYR A 213 8.27 2.49 11.39
CA TYR A 213 9.45 1.69 11.09
C TYR A 213 9.12 0.21 11.12
N LYS A 214 9.50 -0.51 10.07
CA LYS A 214 9.22 -1.94 9.91
C LYS A 214 10.51 -2.73 10.07
N ASN A 215 10.48 -3.74 10.94
CA ASN A 215 11.66 -4.54 11.26
C ASN A 215 11.27 -5.99 11.59
N ASN A 216 12.29 -6.85 11.79
CA ASN A 216 12.15 -8.21 12.30
C ASN A 216 11.15 -9.08 11.52
N TYR A 217 11.44 -9.32 10.24
CA TYR A 217 10.65 -10.19 9.37
C TYR A 217 10.97 -11.65 9.68
N VAL A 218 10.02 -12.39 10.25
CA VAL A 218 10.20 -13.75 10.72
C VAL A 218 9.16 -14.67 10.11
N LYS A 219 9.60 -15.79 9.55
CA LYS A 219 8.74 -16.87 9.05
C LYS A 219 8.71 -18.01 10.06
N ASN A 220 7.49 -18.52 10.34
CA ASN A 220 7.27 -19.72 11.13
C ASN A 220 6.17 -20.55 10.44
N GLY A 221 6.54 -21.65 9.81
CA GLY A 221 5.65 -22.43 8.96
C GLY A 221 5.12 -21.59 7.79
N ASP A 222 3.79 -21.53 7.65
CA ASP A 222 3.11 -20.73 6.63
C ASP A 222 2.87 -19.27 7.05
N TYR A 223 3.24 -18.90 8.26
CA TYR A 223 3.01 -17.56 8.77
C TYR A 223 4.27 -16.71 8.73
N VAL A 224 4.06 -15.42 8.46
CA VAL A 224 5.09 -14.39 8.52
C VAL A 224 4.66 -13.32 9.52
N TYR A 225 5.59 -12.93 10.34
CA TYR A 225 5.44 -11.89 11.35
C TYR A 225 6.35 -10.72 11.02
N VAL A 226 5.79 -9.51 11.11
CA VAL A 226 6.55 -8.27 10.90
C VAL A 226 6.30 -7.36 12.09
N ASP A 227 7.37 -6.93 12.75
CA ASP A 227 7.28 -5.93 13.80
C ASP A 227 7.22 -4.53 13.16
N VAL A 228 6.21 -3.76 13.54
CA VAL A 228 5.99 -2.40 13.06
C VAL A 228 5.90 -1.46 14.25
N TYR A 229 6.69 -0.42 14.21
CA TYR A 229 6.71 0.63 15.23
C TYR A 229 6.04 1.87 14.67
N TYR A 230 5.18 2.52 15.47
CA TYR A 230 4.42 3.69 15.05
C TYR A 230 4.69 4.89 15.92
N GLY A 231 4.79 6.04 15.27
CA GLY A 231 4.81 7.35 15.91
C GLY A 231 3.83 8.30 15.23
N VAL A 232 3.47 9.36 15.93
CA VAL A 232 2.59 10.41 15.42
C VAL A 232 3.32 11.75 15.49
N THR A 233 3.20 12.53 14.42
CA THR A 233 3.61 13.93 14.40
C THR A 233 2.38 14.82 14.38
N ALA A 234 2.30 15.81 15.24
CA ALA A 234 1.22 16.78 15.27
C ALA A 234 1.79 18.20 15.39
N PRO A 235 1.13 19.24 14.84
CA PRO A 235 1.57 20.61 14.98
C PRO A 235 1.74 21.01 16.45
N ASP A 236 2.83 21.69 16.78
CA ASP A 236 3.04 22.29 18.09
C ASP A 236 2.43 23.70 18.14
N ASN A 237 1.19 23.76 18.57
CA ASN A 237 0.45 25.01 18.67
C ASN A 237 0.98 25.97 19.79
N ASN A 238 1.89 25.47 20.62
CA ASN A 238 2.47 26.26 21.72
C ASN A 238 3.86 26.83 21.34
N SER A 239 4.42 26.40 20.21
CA SER A 239 5.70 26.88 19.74
C SER A 239 5.58 28.30 19.15
N SER A 240 6.56 29.16 19.46
CA SER A 240 6.73 30.46 18.80
C SER A 240 7.38 30.33 17.40
N LEU A 241 7.77 29.14 17.03
CA LEU A 241 8.38 28.84 15.73
C LEU A 241 7.30 28.39 14.73
N ASP A 242 7.26 29.05 13.59
CA ASP A 242 6.41 28.60 12.48
C ASP A 242 6.80 27.18 12.06
N ASN A 243 5.80 26.33 11.93
CA ASN A 243 5.96 24.92 11.52
C ASN A 243 6.73 24.03 12.53
N ALA A 244 6.60 24.25 13.82
CA ALA A 244 7.06 23.28 14.81
C ALA A 244 6.05 22.14 14.94
N TYR A 245 6.56 20.93 15.14
CA TYR A 245 5.77 19.72 15.34
C TYR A 245 6.25 18.97 16.57
N ASN A 246 5.30 18.34 17.25
CA ASN A 246 5.58 17.40 18.32
C ASN A 246 5.60 15.96 17.74
N LEU A 247 6.58 15.17 18.16
CA LEU A 247 6.68 13.76 17.88
C LEU A 247 6.24 12.96 19.10
N TYR A 248 5.32 12.05 18.90
CA TYR A 248 4.80 11.12 19.91
C TYR A 248 5.25 9.70 19.57
N ASN A 249 5.59 8.92 20.57
CA ASN A 249 6.02 7.53 20.41
C ASN A 249 4.86 6.53 20.53
N SER A 250 3.64 7.03 20.60
CA SER A 250 2.40 6.27 20.70
C SER A 250 1.40 6.75 19.67
N LEU A 251 0.43 5.90 19.33
CA LEU A 251 -0.75 6.28 18.56
C LEU A 251 -1.81 6.99 19.44
N ASN A 252 -1.54 7.14 20.72
CA ASN A 252 -2.38 7.89 21.64
C ASN A 252 -1.79 9.29 21.81
N ASP A 253 -2.47 10.32 21.31
CA ASP A 253 -2.07 11.72 21.36
C ASP A 253 -2.23 12.38 22.74
N ASN A 254 -2.78 11.67 23.75
CA ASN A 254 -2.89 12.12 25.14
C ASN A 254 -1.61 11.87 25.97
N ILE A 255 -0.52 11.52 25.34
CA ILE A 255 0.78 11.28 25.96
C ILE A 255 1.68 12.49 25.71
N ASP A 256 2.62 12.74 26.60
CA ASP A 256 3.61 13.80 26.42
C ASP A 256 4.46 13.53 25.16
N ALA A 257 4.71 14.58 24.38
CA ALA A 257 5.57 14.51 23.23
C ALA A 257 7.00 14.11 23.64
N ILE A 258 7.60 13.18 22.93
CA ILE A 258 8.99 12.77 23.19
C ILE A 258 10.01 13.79 22.67
N MET A 259 9.61 14.58 21.67
CA MET A 259 10.48 15.56 21.02
C MET A 259 9.67 16.61 20.28
N SER A 260 10.17 17.85 20.27
CA SER A 260 9.71 18.89 19.34
C SER A 260 10.64 18.94 18.14
N ILE A 261 10.06 18.96 16.94
CA ILE A 261 10.79 18.94 15.67
C ILE A 261 10.45 20.21 14.90
N THR A 262 11.48 20.96 14.52
CA THR A 262 11.33 22.02 13.54
C THR A 262 11.73 21.45 12.19
N PRO A 263 10.82 21.39 11.20
CA PRO A 263 11.14 20.83 9.89
C PRO A 263 12.31 21.57 9.26
N TYR A 264 13.30 20.80 8.86
CA TYR A 264 14.41 21.29 8.05
C TYR A 264 14.00 21.21 6.57
N LYS A 265 14.94 21.30 5.65
CA LYS A 265 14.68 21.33 4.19
C LYS A 265 13.97 20.09 3.63
N SER A 266 14.03 18.97 4.32
CA SER A 266 13.45 17.68 3.92
C SER A 266 11.95 17.55 4.24
N GLY A 267 11.42 18.40 5.15
CA GLY A 267 10.05 18.29 5.64
C GLY A 267 9.89 17.38 6.85
N ILE A 268 8.76 17.53 7.55
CA ILE A 268 8.51 16.90 8.87
C ILE A 268 8.51 15.37 8.80
N VAL A 269 8.01 14.78 7.72
CA VAL A 269 7.89 13.32 7.59
C VAL A 269 9.27 12.68 7.54
N ASN A 270 10.18 13.23 6.72
CA ASN A 270 11.53 12.67 6.56
C ASN A 270 12.37 12.83 7.83
N ASP A 271 12.26 13.99 8.50
CA ASP A 271 12.97 14.21 9.75
C ASP A 271 12.48 13.24 10.85
N SER A 272 11.16 13.04 10.94
CA SER A 272 10.54 12.11 11.88
C SER A 272 10.86 10.65 11.55
N GLN A 273 10.92 10.28 10.28
CA GLN A 273 11.28 8.93 9.83
C GLN A 273 12.70 8.56 10.28
N SER A 274 13.66 9.46 10.13
CA SER A 274 15.03 9.26 10.59
C SER A 274 15.11 9.04 12.11
N ILE A 275 14.25 9.73 12.88
CA ILE A 275 14.20 9.59 14.33
C ILE A 275 13.64 8.24 14.73
N ILE A 276 12.51 7.81 14.13
CA ILE A 276 11.93 6.50 14.46
C ILE A 276 12.85 5.35 14.05
N GLU A 277 13.56 5.45 12.93
CA GLU A 277 14.52 4.44 12.50
C GLU A 277 15.68 4.29 13.47
N SER A 278 16.15 5.40 14.04
CA SER A 278 17.29 5.40 14.98
C SER A 278 16.88 4.94 16.39
N ASN A 279 15.63 5.19 16.80
CA ASN A 279 15.14 5.02 18.17
C ASN A 279 13.88 4.15 18.25
N TYR A 280 13.65 3.26 17.29
CA TYR A 280 12.39 2.51 17.15
C TYR A 280 11.93 1.78 18.42
N LYS A 281 12.87 1.39 19.28
CA LYS A 281 12.56 0.68 20.53
C LYS A 281 11.77 1.51 21.54
N ASP A 282 11.79 2.82 21.39
CA ASP A 282 11.06 3.74 22.26
C ASP A 282 9.63 3.99 21.77
N PHE A 283 9.25 3.40 20.62
CA PHE A 283 7.96 3.58 19.99
C PHE A 283 7.03 2.39 20.20
N GLU A 284 5.72 2.63 20.16
CA GLU A 284 4.73 1.56 20.27
C GLU A 284 4.92 0.51 19.17
N LYS A 285 4.98 -0.73 19.58
CA LYS A 285 5.22 -1.88 18.73
C LYS A 285 3.94 -2.63 18.45
N TYR A 286 3.75 -2.98 17.19
CA TYR A 286 2.67 -3.83 16.69
C TYR A 286 3.23 -4.97 15.87
N LYS A 287 2.58 -6.14 15.94
CA LYS A 287 2.96 -7.33 15.20
C LYS A 287 1.91 -7.62 14.13
N TYR A 288 2.30 -7.46 12.88
CA TYR A 288 1.51 -7.88 11.74
C TYR A 288 1.75 -9.35 11.45
N THR A 289 0.66 -10.09 11.23
CA THR A 289 0.70 -11.50 10.86
C THR A 289 0.15 -11.66 9.45
N PHE A 290 0.92 -12.29 8.59
CA PHE A 290 0.53 -12.71 7.26
C PHE A 290 0.59 -14.23 7.14
N LYS A 291 -0.23 -14.78 6.26
CA LYS A 291 -0.19 -16.20 5.91
C LYS A 291 0.21 -16.34 4.45
N LEU A 292 1.15 -17.23 4.17
CA LEU A 292 1.50 -17.64 2.82
C LEU A 292 0.40 -18.55 2.28
N ASP A 293 -0.23 -18.14 1.18
CA ASP A 293 -1.22 -18.95 0.50
C ASP A 293 -0.57 -19.93 -0.50
N LYS A 294 -1.42 -20.76 -1.14
CA LYS A 294 -0.99 -21.75 -2.14
C LYS A 294 -0.35 -21.14 -3.39
N ASP A 295 -0.62 -19.87 -3.67
CA ASP A 295 -0.12 -19.14 -4.82
C ASP A 295 1.15 -18.34 -4.48
N ASN A 296 1.75 -18.58 -3.32
CA ASN A 296 2.91 -17.89 -2.75
C ASN A 296 2.69 -16.39 -2.50
N ASN A 297 1.43 -15.99 -2.28
CA ASN A 297 1.10 -14.63 -1.87
C ASN A 297 0.93 -14.57 -0.35
N TYR A 298 1.36 -13.46 0.26
CA TYR A 298 1.22 -13.21 1.69
C TYR A 298 -0.10 -12.46 1.94
N THR A 299 -1.07 -13.14 2.55
CA THR A 299 -2.38 -12.57 2.88
C THR A 299 -2.43 -12.13 4.33
N PHE A 300 -3.07 -10.99 4.58
CA PHE A 300 -3.21 -10.44 5.93
C PHE A 300 -4.08 -11.33 6.82
N VAL A 301 -3.65 -11.53 8.04
CA VAL A 301 -4.38 -12.30 9.07
C VAL A 301 -4.84 -11.39 10.19
N LYS A 302 -3.92 -10.68 10.83
CA LYS A 302 -4.21 -9.80 11.97
C LYS A 302 -3.07 -8.85 12.29
N VAL A 303 -3.37 -7.83 13.09
CA VAL A 303 -2.37 -7.03 13.79
C VAL A 303 -2.67 -7.05 15.31
N GLU A 304 -1.63 -7.11 16.09
CA GLU A 304 -1.73 -7.11 17.57
C GLU A 304 -0.72 -6.12 18.12
N LYS A 305 -1.12 -5.37 19.16
CA LYS A 305 -0.15 -4.62 19.94
C LYS A 305 0.76 -5.62 20.64
N ASP A 306 2.07 -5.49 20.40
CA ASP A 306 3.04 -6.32 21.12
C ASP A 306 3.19 -5.70 22.52
N GLY A 307 2.51 -6.29 23.50
CA GLY A 307 2.49 -5.78 24.85
C GLY A 307 3.84 -5.98 25.55
N ASN A 308 4.35 -4.93 26.15
CA ASN A 308 5.27 -5.04 27.28
C ASN A 308 4.51 -5.47 28.53
#